data_334f26f2f23dbc0e270e73ad07e3fde6
#
_entry.id   334f26f2f23dbc0e270e73ad07e3fde6
#
_cell.length_a   1.000
_cell.length_b   1.000
_cell.length_c   1.000
_cell.angle_alpha   90.00
_cell.angle_beta   90.00
_cell.angle_gamma   90.00
#
_symmetry.space_group_name_H-M   'P 1'
#
loop_
_entity.id
_entity.type
_entity.pdbx_description
1 polymer ?
#
loop_
_entity_poly.entity_id
_entity_poly.type
_entity_poly.pdbx_seq_one_letter_code
_entity_poly.pdbx_strand_id
1 'polypeptide(L)'
;MKNIEELIKSGKVTVVDVRTSSEFMGGHVKDSINIPLQEIPARLEEFKKMENILLCCASGNRSGQATQYLKQQSIACENAGSWMDVNCYC
;
A
#
# COMPACT_ATOMS: atom_id res chain seq x y z
N MET A 1 14.12 3.07 10.42
CA MET A 1 12.97 3.07 9.52
C MET A 1 12.91 4.39 8.78
N LYS A 2 12.79 4.35 7.46
CA LYS A 2 12.71 5.58 6.69
C LYS A 2 11.33 6.20 6.87
N ASN A 3 11.30 7.52 6.89
CA ASN A 3 10.07 8.29 6.94
C ASN A 3 9.27 8.03 5.64
N ILE A 4 7.97 7.81 5.78
CA ILE A 4 7.08 7.56 4.63
C ILE A 4 7.14 8.72 3.62
N GLU A 5 7.15 9.95 4.12
CA GLU A 5 7.25 11.13 3.25
C GLU A 5 8.53 11.11 2.41
N GLU A 6 9.65 10.75 3.02
CA GLU A 6 10.92 10.65 2.31
C GLU A 6 10.89 9.57 1.24
N LEU A 7 10.28 8.43 1.54
CA LEU A 7 10.15 7.34 0.58
C LEU A 7 9.32 7.77 -0.63
N ILE A 8 8.20 8.45 -0.38
CA ILE A 8 7.32 8.92 -1.45
C ILE A 8 8.05 9.94 -2.33
N LYS A 9 8.77 10.87 -1.71
CA LYS A 9 9.50 11.91 -2.44
C LYS A 9 10.68 11.36 -3.23
N SER A 10 11.24 10.23 -2.81
CA SER A 10 12.35 9.60 -3.51
C SER A 10 11.93 9.01 -4.87
N GLY A 11 10.63 8.76 -5.05
CA GLY A 11 10.12 8.12 -6.25
C GLY A 11 10.38 6.63 -6.34
N LYS A 12 11.02 6.05 -5.33
CA LYS A 12 11.38 4.62 -5.30
C LYS A 12 10.45 3.83 -4.39
N VAL A 13 9.16 4.09 -4.48
CA VAL A 13 8.16 3.49 -3.62
C VAL A 13 7.02 2.92 -4.47
N THR A 14 6.45 1.81 -4.01
CA THR A 14 5.25 1.24 -4.60
C THR A 14 4.13 1.43 -3.59
N VAL A 15 3.14 2.25 -3.92
CA VAL A 15 1.97 2.45 -3.06
C VAL A 15 0.87 1.49 -3.51
N VAL A 16 0.43 0.64 -2.59
CA VAL A 16 -0.63 -0.34 -2.85
C VAL A 16 -1.84 0.02 -2.02
N ASP A 17 -2.96 0.31 -2.68
CA ASP A 17 -4.22 0.61 -2.04
C ASP A 17 -5.01 -0.68 -1.91
N VAL A 18 -5.31 -1.10 -0.67
CA VAL A 18 -5.98 -2.37 -0.41
C VAL A 18 -7.49 -2.21 -0.21
N ARG A 19 -8.04 -1.06 -0.59
CA ARG A 19 -9.48 -0.83 -0.57
C ARG A 19 -10.15 -1.60 -1.71
N THR A 20 -11.48 -1.59 -1.74
CA THR A 20 -12.21 -2.17 -2.88
C THR A 20 -11.94 -1.37 -4.14
N SER A 21 -12.16 -2.00 -5.30
CA SER A 21 -11.96 -1.31 -6.58
C SER A 21 -12.91 -0.12 -6.73
N SER A 22 -14.11 -0.20 -6.20
CA SER A 22 -15.07 0.91 -6.23
C SER A 22 -14.55 2.12 -5.45
N GLU A 23 -14.01 1.89 -4.25
CA GLU A 23 -13.40 2.95 -3.45
C GLU A 23 -12.23 3.59 -4.20
N PHE A 24 -11.38 2.75 -4.79
CA PHE A 24 -10.19 3.19 -5.52
C PHE A 24 -10.57 4.06 -6.73
N MET A 25 -11.59 3.68 -7.44
CA MET A 25 -12.07 4.43 -8.62
C MET A 25 -12.61 5.81 -8.25
N GLY A 26 -13.10 5.97 -7.02
CA GLY A 26 -13.62 7.25 -6.53
C GLY A 26 -12.53 8.24 -6.13
N GLY A 27 -11.28 7.83 -6.09
CA GLY A 27 -10.14 8.66 -5.74
C GLY A 27 -9.05 7.82 -5.12
N HIS A 28 -7.80 8.05 -5.52
CA HIS A 28 -6.66 7.28 -5.01
C HIS A 28 -5.35 8.06 -5.20
N VAL A 29 -4.29 7.59 -4.59
CA VAL A 29 -2.97 8.18 -4.73
C VAL A 29 -2.48 8.01 -6.17
N LYS A 30 -1.90 9.05 -6.72
CA LYS A 30 -1.33 9.01 -8.08
C LYS A 30 -0.32 7.86 -8.18
N ASP A 31 -0.44 7.09 -9.26
CA ASP A 31 0.46 5.95 -9.57
C ASP A 31 0.34 4.79 -8.58
N SER A 32 -0.65 4.81 -7.67
CA SER A 32 -0.87 3.69 -6.77
C SER A 32 -1.52 2.52 -7.51
N ILE A 33 -1.31 1.33 -6.95
CA ILE A 33 -1.86 0.09 -7.50
C ILE A 33 -2.97 -0.38 -6.58
N ASN A 34 -4.10 -0.80 -7.14
CA ASN A 34 -5.20 -1.33 -6.33
C ASN A 34 -5.11 -2.86 -6.27
N ILE A 35 -4.86 -3.37 -5.08
CA ILE A 35 -4.94 -4.81 -4.81
C ILE A 35 -5.79 -4.95 -3.56
N PRO A 36 -7.10 -5.23 -3.71
CA PRO A 36 -7.98 -5.35 -2.55
C PRO A 36 -7.49 -6.40 -1.55
N LEU A 37 -7.74 -6.16 -0.27
CA LEU A 37 -7.25 -7.00 0.81
C LEU A 37 -7.48 -8.49 0.58
N GLN A 38 -8.68 -8.87 0.10
CA GLN A 38 -9.03 -10.25 -0.10
C GLN A 38 -8.26 -10.92 -1.24
N GLU A 39 -7.69 -10.13 -2.15
CA GLU A 39 -6.95 -10.66 -3.30
C GLU A 39 -5.46 -10.85 -3.02
N ILE A 40 -4.96 -10.32 -1.90
CA ILE A 40 -3.53 -10.36 -1.60
C ILE A 40 -2.96 -11.78 -1.61
N PRO A 41 -3.59 -12.77 -0.97
CA PRO A 41 -3.03 -14.14 -0.96
C PRO A 41 -2.85 -14.73 -2.37
N ALA A 42 -3.75 -14.40 -3.30
CA ALA A 42 -3.68 -14.91 -4.67
C ALA A 42 -2.67 -14.13 -5.53
N ARG A 43 -2.19 -12.99 -5.04
CA ARG A 43 -1.35 -12.09 -5.84
C ARG A 43 0.01 -11.83 -5.19
N LEU A 44 0.49 -12.75 -4.35
CA LEU A 44 1.77 -12.58 -3.64
C LEU A 44 2.95 -12.38 -4.57
N GLU A 45 2.96 -13.04 -5.73
CA GLU A 45 4.06 -12.91 -6.67
C GLU A 45 4.22 -11.49 -7.20
N GLU A 46 3.12 -10.74 -7.30
CA GLU A 46 3.19 -9.34 -7.71
C GLU A 46 3.92 -8.50 -6.66
N PHE A 47 3.64 -8.77 -5.37
CA PHE A 47 4.30 -8.05 -4.27
C PHE A 47 5.79 -8.32 -4.22
N LYS A 48 6.21 -9.54 -4.55
CA LYS A 48 7.63 -9.91 -4.51
C LYS A 48 8.48 -9.15 -5.51
N LYS A 49 7.84 -8.57 -6.53
CA LYS A 49 8.52 -7.79 -7.57
C LYS A 49 8.55 -6.30 -7.26
N MET A 50 7.86 -5.88 -6.20
CA MET A 50 7.76 -4.46 -5.84
C MET A 50 8.88 -4.04 -4.91
N GLU A 51 9.25 -2.76 -4.98
CA GLU A 51 10.24 -2.16 -4.08
C GLU A 51 9.56 -1.19 -3.12
N ASN A 52 10.00 -1.19 -1.86
CA ASN A 52 9.55 -0.22 -0.85
C ASN A 52 8.03 -0.11 -0.81
N ILE A 53 7.37 -1.22 -0.48
CA ILE A 53 5.92 -1.32 -0.49
C ILE A 53 5.31 -0.51 0.65
N LEU A 54 4.44 0.44 0.31
CA LEU A 54 3.61 1.16 1.27
C LEU A 54 2.16 0.80 1.03
N LEU A 55 1.48 0.34 2.08
CA LEU A 55 0.09 -0.07 1.99
C LEU A 55 -0.81 0.98 2.59
N CYS A 56 -1.91 1.29 1.93
CA CYS A 56 -2.88 2.26 2.43
C CYS A 56 -4.31 1.75 2.23
N CYS A 57 -5.22 2.34 2.98
CA CYS A 57 -6.64 2.11 2.84
C CYS A 57 -7.37 3.38 3.28
N ALA A 58 -8.64 3.29 3.69
CA ALA A 58 -9.39 4.49 4.10
C ALA A 58 -8.90 5.03 5.45
N SER A 59 -8.63 4.16 6.42
CA SER A 59 -8.28 4.55 7.79
C SER A 59 -6.97 3.95 8.31
N GLY A 60 -6.37 3.03 7.58
CA GLY A 60 -5.17 2.32 8.03
C GLY A 60 -5.46 0.95 8.62
N ASN A 61 -6.73 0.58 8.81
CA ASN A 61 -7.12 -0.67 9.44
C ASN A 61 -6.89 -1.86 8.51
N ARG A 62 -7.47 -1.83 7.32
CA ARG A 62 -7.28 -2.89 6.31
C ARG A 62 -5.83 -2.98 5.86
N SER A 63 -5.16 -1.84 5.68
CA SER A 63 -3.75 -1.81 5.30
C SER A 63 -2.86 -2.35 6.41
N GLY A 64 -3.26 -2.17 7.68
CA GLY A 64 -2.57 -2.78 8.82
C GLY A 64 -2.64 -4.30 8.76
N GLN A 65 -3.81 -4.85 8.44
CA GLN A 65 -3.99 -6.30 8.27
C GLN A 65 -3.13 -6.82 7.10
N ALA A 66 -3.13 -6.09 6.00
CA ALA A 66 -2.33 -6.45 4.83
C ALA A 66 -0.84 -6.46 5.15
N THR A 67 -0.38 -5.43 5.86
CA THR A 67 1.01 -5.32 6.28
C THR A 67 1.44 -6.52 7.13
N GLN A 68 0.61 -6.88 8.10
CA GLN A 68 0.89 -8.00 8.97
C GLN A 68 0.95 -9.31 8.19
N TYR A 69 0.01 -9.54 7.30
CA TYR A 69 -0.01 -10.73 6.47
C TYR A 69 1.22 -10.84 5.57
N LEU A 70 1.56 -9.75 4.89
CA LEU A 70 2.71 -9.74 3.98
C LEU A 70 4.03 -9.97 4.71
N LYS A 71 4.18 -9.41 5.91
CA LYS A 71 5.38 -9.65 6.73
C LYS A 71 5.48 -11.11 7.13
N GLN A 72 4.36 -11.78 7.40
CA GLN A 72 4.34 -13.22 7.66
C GLN A 72 4.80 -14.02 6.45
N GLN A 73 4.61 -13.48 5.25
CA GLN A 73 5.06 -14.11 4.01
C GLN A 73 6.48 -13.67 3.62
N SER A 74 7.21 -13.06 4.54
CA SER A 74 8.58 -12.57 4.36
C SER A 74 8.69 -11.48 3.30
N ILE A 75 7.63 -10.68 3.13
CA ILE A 75 7.62 -9.55 2.22
C ILE A 75 7.71 -8.26 3.03
N ALA A 76 8.79 -7.51 2.85
CA ALA A 76 8.99 -6.25 3.57
C ALA A 76 8.00 -5.20 3.07
N CYS A 77 7.34 -4.53 4.00
CA CYS A 77 6.35 -3.50 3.68
C CYS A 77 6.06 -2.66 4.91
N GLU A 78 5.38 -1.53 4.71
CA GLU A 78 4.96 -0.65 5.79
C GLU A 78 3.50 -0.24 5.60
N ASN A 79 2.80 -0.05 6.71
CA ASN A 79 1.44 0.49 6.70
C ASN A 79 1.52 2.02 6.65
N ALA A 80 1.09 2.61 5.55
CA ALA A 80 1.10 4.06 5.38
C ALA A 80 -0.16 4.74 5.92
N GLY A 81 -1.17 3.97 6.31
CA GLY A 81 -2.40 4.49 6.90
C GLY A 81 -3.45 4.88 5.88
N SER A 82 -4.00 6.07 6.03
CA SER A 82 -5.03 6.58 5.12
C SER A 82 -4.41 7.00 3.79
N TRP A 83 -5.08 6.63 2.69
CA TRP A 83 -4.63 7.05 1.36
C TRP A 83 -4.64 8.57 1.22
N MET A 84 -5.52 9.26 1.95
CA MET A 84 -5.57 10.71 1.91
C MET A 84 -4.30 11.32 2.50
N ASP A 85 -3.78 10.74 3.57
CA ASP A 85 -2.52 11.20 4.16
C ASP A 85 -1.36 10.98 3.21
N VAL A 86 -1.31 9.80 2.57
CA VAL A 86 -0.27 9.50 1.57
C VAL A 86 -0.37 10.48 0.41
N ASN A 87 -1.58 10.76 -0.04
CA ASN A 87 -1.82 11.66 -1.16
C ASN A 87 -1.31 13.08 -0.88
N CYS A 88 -1.30 13.49 0.39
CA CYS A 88 -0.77 14.80 0.77
C CYS A 88 0.73 14.93 0.52
N TYR A 89 1.45 13.83 0.43
CA TYR A 89 2.89 13.84 0.17
C TYR A 89 3.23 13.79 -1.32
N CYS A 90 2.24 13.66 -2.17
CA CYS A 90 2.44 13.49 -3.63
C CYS A 90 2.29 14.78 -4.45
#